data_82511dd2d684fb73dbaaa8ab62f94b0b
#
_entry.id   82511dd2d684fb73dbaaa8ab62f94b0b
#
_cell.length_a   1.000
_cell.length_b   1.000
_cell.length_c   1.000
_cell.angle_alpha   90.00
_cell.angle_beta   90.00
_cell.angle_gamma   90.00
#
_symmetry.space_group_name_H-M   'P 1'
#
loop_
_entity.id
_entity.type
_entity.pdbx_description
1 polymer ?
#
loop_
_entity_poly.entity_id
_entity_poly.type
_entity_poly.pdbx_seq_one_letter_code
_entity_poly.pdbx_strand_id
1 'polypeptide(L)'
;MKIIIAGAGEVGFHLAKLLSFESHDITLIDNKKSSLNIAENKLDIKTIEGNSASISVLKNADVENSDLVVSLTTSETTNFTTCFLSKQLGAKRTIARISNTEFIKDCNEIDFDLIGIDELISPENLAAAEIKLIISESAFTNSHDFDDGILKMMAVRLEKNAPFVGKTVMEAASVFPGVHFMPIALKREDSDSTIIPRGNTIFCECDHVYFITNKKGLKELYNLMGTEKQKVKNVMILGAGRVGSKLSKDLSLEGLNIKLIEINEQKANDIAEELPNLMVLNVDGRNLDLLVEENLESMDAFIATSGDSETNIMSCMMAKS
;
A
#
# COMPACT_ATOMS: atom_id res chain seq x y z
N MET A 1 20.38 6.98 -12.02
CA MET A 1 19.68 8.27 -11.86
C MET A 1 20.25 8.97 -10.64
N LYS A 2 20.23 10.31 -10.64
CA LYS A 2 20.58 11.11 -9.47
C LYS A 2 19.27 11.52 -8.76
N ILE A 3 19.11 11.07 -7.54
CA ILE A 3 17.85 11.22 -6.79
C ILE A 3 18.12 11.95 -5.47
N ILE A 4 17.35 13.00 -5.21
CA ILE A 4 17.38 13.72 -3.93
C ILE A 4 16.11 13.37 -3.17
N ILE A 5 16.26 12.91 -1.92
CA ILE A 5 15.17 12.61 -1.01
C ILE A 5 15.24 13.59 0.15
N ALA A 6 14.17 14.38 0.34
CA ALA A 6 14.04 15.30 1.46
C ALA A 6 13.13 14.70 2.53
N GLY A 7 13.70 14.48 3.72
CA GLY A 7 13.09 13.81 4.86
C GLY A 7 13.64 12.40 5.08
N ALA A 8 14.40 12.21 6.16
CA ALA A 8 14.96 10.92 6.59
C ALA A 8 14.08 10.22 7.66
N GLY A 9 12.77 10.47 7.61
CA GLY A 9 11.80 9.72 8.39
C GLY A 9 11.66 8.29 7.85
N GLU A 10 10.73 7.52 8.40
CA GLU A 10 10.53 6.10 8.05
C GLU A 10 10.35 5.89 6.54
N VAL A 11 9.47 6.66 5.90
CA VAL A 11 9.21 6.55 4.46
C VAL A 11 10.44 6.92 3.63
N GLY A 12 11.09 8.05 3.94
CA GLY A 12 12.25 8.52 3.19
C GLY A 12 13.46 7.61 3.34
N PHE A 13 13.71 7.11 4.55
CA PHE A 13 14.75 6.12 4.79
C PHE A 13 14.52 4.81 4.01
N HIS A 14 13.28 4.32 4.03
CA HIS A 14 12.92 3.09 3.32
C HIS A 14 13.05 3.25 1.80
N LEU A 15 12.60 4.39 1.27
CA LEU A 15 12.78 4.71 -0.15
C LEU A 15 14.26 4.80 -0.53
N ALA A 16 15.07 5.51 0.27
CA ALA A 16 16.50 5.59 0.06
C ALA A 16 17.16 4.21 0.06
N LYS A 17 16.74 3.33 0.99
CA LYS A 17 17.23 1.95 1.08
C LYS A 17 16.87 1.15 -0.19
N LEU A 18 15.63 1.17 -0.63
CA LEU A 18 15.20 0.44 -1.83
C LEU A 18 15.98 0.90 -3.07
N LEU A 19 16.06 2.22 -3.29
CA LEU A 19 16.73 2.79 -4.44
C LEU A 19 18.26 2.61 -4.41
N SER A 20 18.88 2.50 -3.23
CA SER A 20 20.33 2.24 -3.11
C SER A 20 20.72 0.88 -3.67
N PHE A 21 19.84 -0.13 -3.60
CA PHE A 21 20.08 -1.44 -4.21
C PHE A 21 20.00 -1.43 -5.73
N GLU A 22 19.36 -0.42 -6.32
CA GLU A 22 19.21 -0.28 -7.78
C GLU A 22 20.33 0.55 -8.43
N SER A 23 21.42 0.80 -7.72
CA SER A 23 22.59 1.55 -8.20
C SER A 23 22.27 3.00 -8.62
N HIS A 24 21.37 3.67 -7.88
CA HIS A 24 21.09 5.10 -8.04
C HIS A 24 22.00 5.94 -7.15
N ASP A 25 22.36 7.15 -7.62
CA ASP A 25 23.09 8.15 -6.83
C ASP A 25 22.09 8.90 -5.95
N ILE A 26 22.10 8.61 -4.64
CA ILE A 26 21.11 9.10 -3.70
C ILE A 26 21.71 10.13 -2.76
N THR A 27 21.05 11.28 -2.65
CA THR A 27 21.31 12.28 -1.61
C THR A 27 20.10 12.39 -0.69
N LEU A 28 20.27 12.11 0.61
CA LEU A 28 19.24 12.23 1.62
C LEU A 28 19.43 13.49 2.45
N ILE A 29 18.39 14.33 2.54
CA ILE A 29 18.40 15.60 3.28
C ILE A 29 17.46 15.51 4.46
N ASP A 30 17.91 15.87 5.65
CA ASP A 30 17.06 16.02 6.84
C ASP A 30 17.64 17.08 7.79
N ASN A 31 16.79 17.71 8.58
CA ASN A 31 17.21 18.66 9.61
C ASN A 31 17.66 17.98 10.92
N LYS A 32 17.38 16.68 11.07
CA LYS A 32 17.77 15.88 12.25
C LYS A 32 18.95 15.00 11.94
N LYS A 33 20.10 15.35 12.52
CA LYS A 33 21.33 14.56 12.39
C LYS A 33 21.19 13.11 12.84
N SER A 34 20.38 12.85 13.86
CA SER A 34 20.13 11.49 14.34
C SER A 34 19.52 10.57 13.28
N SER A 35 18.58 11.08 12.47
CA SER A 35 17.99 10.32 11.38
C SER A 35 18.99 10.05 10.26
N LEU A 36 19.84 11.02 9.93
CA LEU A 36 20.91 10.89 8.93
C LEU A 36 21.98 9.90 9.36
N ASN A 37 22.39 9.90 10.62
CA ASN A 37 23.37 8.94 11.15
C ASN A 37 22.90 7.49 10.99
N ILE A 38 21.60 7.24 11.14
CA ILE A 38 21.04 5.90 10.90
C ILE A 38 21.19 5.48 9.44
N ALA A 39 20.98 6.43 8.53
CA ALA A 39 21.10 6.18 7.09
C ALA A 39 22.58 5.98 6.69
N GLU A 40 23.49 6.80 7.15
CA GLU A 40 24.93 6.69 6.90
C GLU A 40 25.52 5.36 7.36
N ASN A 41 25.06 4.84 8.50
CA ASN A 41 25.55 3.57 9.04
C ASN A 41 25.01 2.34 8.30
N LYS A 42 23.92 2.47 7.55
CA LYS A 42 23.22 1.34 6.93
C LYS A 42 23.23 1.35 5.41
N LEU A 43 23.44 2.51 4.80
CA LEU A 43 23.31 2.71 3.36
C LEU A 43 24.53 3.45 2.81
N ASP A 44 24.96 3.10 1.61
CA ASP A 44 26.00 3.82 0.88
C ASP A 44 25.35 4.97 0.06
N ILE A 45 25.01 6.05 0.75
CA ILE A 45 24.35 7.23 0.19
C ILE A 45 24.95 8.51 0.74
N LYS A 46 24.82 9.61 -0.01
CA LYS A 46 25.19 10.95 0.47
C LYS A 46 24.11 11.49 1.41
N THR A 47 24.52 12.06 2.54
CA THR A 47 23.60 12.75 3.46
C THR A 47 23.94 14.22 3.58
N ILE A 48 22.94 15.06 3.79
CA ILE A 48 23.09 16.49 4.02
C ILE A 48 22.18 16.92 5.17
N GLU A 49 22.78 17.44 6.23
CA GLU A 49 22.03 18.04 7.33
C GLU A 49 21.58 19.45 6.95
N GLY A 50 20.27 19.69 6.97
CA GLY A 50 19.71 21.01 6.72
C GLY A 50 18.24 21.01 6.37
N ASN A 51 17.69 22.22 6.24
CA ASN A 51 16.32 22.41 5.78
C ASN A 51 16.25 22.24 4.25
N SER A 52 15.49 21.26 3.78
CA SER A 52 15.31 21.00 2.34
C SER A 52 14.65 22.16 1.58
N ALA A 53 13.91 23.04 2.25
CA ALA A 53 13.36 24.26 1.66
C ALA A 53 14.38 25.42 1.59
N SER A 54 15.69 25.15 1.76
CA SER A 54 16.76 26.13 1.64
C SER A 54 17.51 25.98 0.32
N ILE A 55 17.64 27.09 -0.41
CA ILE A 55 18.36 27.13 -1.69
C ILE A 55 19.81 26.68 -1.54
N SER A 56 20.48 27.05 -0.46
CA SER A 56 21.88 26.66 -0.21
C SER A 56 22.02 25.15 0.02
N VAL A 57 21.09 24.54 0.73
CA VAL A 57 21.03 23.09 0.98
C VAL A 57 20.77 22.32 -0.32
N LEU A 58 19.81 22.78 -1.13
CA LEU A 58 19.50 22.20 -2.42
C LEU A 58 20.66 22.29 -3.41
N LYS A 59 21.36 23.42 -3.44
CA LYS A 59 22.59 23.57 -4.25
C LYS A 59 23.70 22.64 -3.78
N ASN A 60 23.90 22.47 -2.46
CA ASN A 60 24.84 21.50 -1.90
C ASN A 60 24.51 20.05 -2.26
N ALA A 61 23.22 19.76 -2.45
CA ALA A 61 22.75 18.49 -2.94
C ALA A 61 22.90 18.33 -4.46
N ASP A 62 23.38 19.36 -5.16
CA ASP A 62 23.55 19.39 -6.61
C ASP A 62 22.22 19.16 -7.35
N VAL A 63 21.20 19.90 -6.93
CA VAL A 63 19.82 19.79 -7.40
C VAL A 63 19.68 20.05 -8.90
N GLU A 64 20.51 20.92 -9.47
CA GLU A 64 20.49 21.26 -10.91
C GLU A 64 20.75 20.07 -11.83
N ASN A 65 21.48 19.08 -11.33
CA ASN A 65 21.80 17.84 -12.05
C ASN A 65 20.93 16.65 -11.62
N SER A 66 19.91 16.87 -10.78
CA SER A 66 19.04 15.78 -10.29
C SER A 66 18.01 15.36 -11.32
N ASP A 67 17.82 14.04 -11.45
CA ASP A 67 16.77 13.47 -12.27
C ASP A 67 15.42 13.50 -11.54
N LEU A 68 15.46 13.37 -10.22
CA LEU A 68 14.25 13.31 -9.38
C LEU A 68 14.52 13.92 -7.99
N VAL A 69 13.59 14.74 -7.53
CA VAL A 69 13.52 15.22 -6.15
C VAL A 69 12.22 14.71 -5.51
N VAL A 70 12.32 13.96 -4.42
CA VAL A 70 11.16 13.45 -3.68
C VAL A 70 11.15 14.08 -2.29
N SER A 71 10.14 14.90 -2.01
CA SER A 71 10.00 15.57 -0.72
C SER A 71 8.99 14.85 0.18
N LEU A 72 9.50 14.21 1.25
CA LEU A 72 8.78 13.29 2.14
C LEU A 72 8.77 13.75 3.60
N THR A 73 8.97 15.04 3.85
CA THR A 73 8.91 15.55 5.23
C THR A 73 7.49 15.48 5.80
N THR A 74 7.35 15.66 7.09
CA THR A 74 6.03 15.72 7.75
C THR A 74 5.28 17.02 7.50
N SER A 75 5.92 18.03 6.93
CA SER A 75 5.35 19.35 6.62
C SER A 75 5.06 19.48 5.13
N GLU A 76 3.80 19.54 4.76
CA GLU A 76 3.37 19.75 3.37
C GLU A 76 3.91 21.03 2.76
N THR A 77 3.89 22.12 3.55
CA THR A 77 4.45 23.41 3.12
C THR A 77 5.93 23.27 2.78
N THR A 78 6.71 22.54 3.60
CA THR A 78 8.11 22.25 3.31
C THR A 78 8.25 21.42 2.05
N ASN A 79 7.38 20.41 1.85
CA ASN A 79 7.42 19.55 0.68
C ASN A 79 7.13 20.35 -0.60
N PHE A 80 6.13 21.20 -0.59
CA PHE A 80 5.80 22.08 -1.73
C PHE A 80 6.93 23.06 -2.03
N THR A 81 7.45 23.74 -0.99
CA THR A 81 8.55 24.68 -1.15
C THR A 81 9.82 23.99 -1.69
N THR A 82 10.14 22.81 -1.18
CA THR A 82 11.28 22.02 -1.65
C THR A 82 11.14 21.66 -3.12
N CYS A 83 9.98 21.15 -3.56
CA CYS A 83 9.72 20.81 -4.95
C CYS A 83 9.76 22.05 -5.86
N PHE A 84 9.08 23.12 -5.47
CA PHE A 84 9.11 24.38 -6.20
C PHE A 84 10.54 24.90 -6.42
N LEU A 85 11.31 25.03 -5.33
CA LEU A 85 12.68 25.50 -5.42
C LEU A 85 13.56 24.56 -6.24
N SER A 86 13.41 23.25 -6.08
CA SER A 86 14.16 22.25 -6.84
C SER A 86 13.89 22.36 -8.34
N LYS A 87 12.64 22.54 -8.73
CA LYS A 87 12.26 22.72 -10.15
C LYS A 87 12.85 24.01 -10.73
N GLN A 88 12.78 25.11 -9.98
CA GLN A 88 13.38 26.39 -10.38
C GLN A 88 14.91 26.33 -10.47
N LEU A 89 15.55 25.45 -9.71
CA LEU A 89 16.99 25.24 -9.73
C LEU A 89 17.46 24.20 -10.77
N GLY A 90 16.55 23.57 -11.51
CA GLY A 90 16.88 22.70 -12.63
C GLY A 90 16.59 21.20 -12.46
N ALA A 91 15.96 20.78 -11.37
CA ALA A 91 15.52 19.39 -11.20
C ALA A 91 14.57 18.97 -12.33
N LYS A 92 14.77 17.76 -12.89
CA LYS A 92 13.95 17.29 -14.02
C LYS A 92 12.53 16.95 -13.57
N ARG A 93 12.39 16.22 -12.46
CA ARG A 93 11.09 15.82 -11.90
C ARG A 93 11.06 16.03 -10.40
N THR A 94 9.87 16.33 -9.89
CA THR A 94 9.63 16.56 -8.47
C THR A 94 8.37 15.83 -8.00
N ILE A 95 8.44 15.25 -6.81
CA ILE A 95 7.33 14.56 -6.16
C ILE A 95 7.17 15.12 -4.74
N ALA A 96 5.97 15.58 -4.39
CA ALA A 96 5.68 16.08 -3.05
C ALA A 96 4.73 15.15 -2.29
N ARG A 97 5.11 14.79 -1.05
CA ARG A 97 4.20 14.13 -0.13
C ARG A 97 3.18 15.11 0.42
N ILE A 98 1.94 14.68 0.44
CA ILE A 98 0.81 15.35 1.06
C ILE A 98 0.09 14.41 2.03
N SER A 99 -0.57 14.99 3.01
CA SER A 99 -1.47 14.30 3.94
C SER A 99 -2.90 14.82 3.80
N ASN A 100 -3.07 16.09 3.39
CA ASN A 100 -4.38 16.67 3.14
C ASN A 100 -4.92 16.18 1.78
N THR A 101 -6.03 15.47 1.83
CA THR A 101 -6.67 14.88 0.65
C THR A 101 -7.39 15.89 -0.24
N GLU A 102 -7.59 17.13 0.21
CA GLU A 102 -8.17 18.20 -0.60
C GLU A 102 -7.34 18.44 -1.85
N PHE A 103 -6.01 18.48 -1.72
CA PHE A 103 -5.09 18.66 -2.86
C PHE A 103 -5.20 17.57 -3.93
N ILE A 104 -5.68 16.37 -3.58
CA ILE A 104 -5.89 15.29 -4.55
C ILE A 104 -7.27 15.37 -5.19
N LYS A 105 -8.29 15.75 -4.41
CA LYS A 105 -9.68 15.82 -4.90
C LYS A 105 -9.92 16.98 -5.83
N ASP A 106 -9.31 18.12 -5.51
CA ASP A 106 -9.50 19.38 -6.22
C ASP A 106 -8.32 19.70 -7.14
N CYS A 107 -7.52 18.69 -7.50
CA CYS A 107 -6.37 18.83 -8.40
C CYS A 107 -6.75 19.37 -9.80
N ASN A 108 -8.03 19.33 -10.18
CA ASN A 108 -8.51 19.93 -11.42
C ASN A 108 -8.58 21.48 -11.38
N GLU A 109 -8.57 22.08 -10.20
CA GLU A 109 -8.62 23.54 -10.03
C GLU A 109 -7.22 24.17 -9.92
N ILE A 110 -6.21 23.38 -9.52
CA ILE A 110 -4.83 23.83 -9.31
C ILE A 110 -3.91 23.03 -10.21
N ASP A 111 -3.23 23.71 -11.11
CA ASP A 111 -2.18 23.12 -11.93
C ASP A 111 -0.85 23.10 -11.14
N PHE A 112 -0.58 21.96 -10.53
CA PHE A 112 0.64 21.76 -9.73
C PHE A 112 1.91 21.75 -10.57
N ASP A 113 1.84 21.40 -11.84
CA ASP A 113 2.97 21.44 -12.78
C ASP A 113 3.48 22.87 -12.95
N LEU A 114 2.58 23.86 -13.01
CA LEU A 114 2.95 25.28 -13.11
C LEU A 114 3.76 25.77 -11.92
N ILE A 115 3.54 25.21 -10.74
CA ILE A 115 4.31 25.54 -9.53
C ILE A 115 5.50 24.60 -9.31
N GLY A 116 5.79 23.72 -10.28
CA GLY A 116 6.96 22.86 -10.25
C GLY A 116 6.81 21.61 -9.40
N ILE A 117 5.60 21.08 -9.28
CA ILE A 117 5.32 19.81 -8.62
C ILE A 117 4.71 18.87 -9.66
N ASP A 118 5.50 17.93 -10.15
CA ASP A 118 5.07 17.01 -11.21
C ASP A 118 4.13 15.91 -10.68
N GLU A 119 4.25 15.50 -9.42
CA GLU A 119 3.37 14.51 -8.80
C GLU A 119 3.13 14.78 -7.31
N LEU A 120 1.91 14.51 -6.87
CA LEU A 120 1.51 14.51 -5.47
C LEU A 120 1.27 13.08 -4.99
N ILE A 121 1.87 12.69 -3.87
CA ILE A 121 1.66 11.37 -3.27
C ILE A 121 1.18 11.49 -1.84
N SER A 122 0.23 10.62 -1.46
CA SER A 122 -0.18 10.41 -0.08
C SER A 122 0.08 8.97 0.31
N PRO A 123 1.16 8.68 1.07
CA PRO A 123 1.45 7.34 1.55
C PRO A 123 0.29 6.73 2.33
N GLU A 124 -0.42 7.54 3.09
CA GLU A 124 -1.57 7.14 3.89
C GLU A 124 -2.75 6.66 3.01
N ASN A 125 -3.02 7.37 1.92
CA ASN A 125 -4.06 6.97 0.96
C ASN A 125 -3.66 5.72 0.18
N LEU A 126 -2.38 5.60 -0.21
CA LEU A 126 -1.87 4.42 -0.89
C LEU A 126 -1.95 3.18 0.03
N ALA A 127 -1.55 3.32 1.30
CA ALA A 127 -1.67 2.24 2.27
C ALA A 127 -3.13 1.82 2.51
N ALA A 128 -4.04 2.79 2.66
CA ALA A 128 -5.47 2.49 2.81
C ALA A 128 -6.06 1.81 1.57
N ALA A 129 -5.67 2.24 0.38
CA ALA A 129 -6.10 1.62 -0.88
C ALA A 129 -5.59 0.18 -1.01
N GLU A 130 -4.33 -0.09 -0.66
CA GLU A 130 -3.75 -1.42 -0.68
C GLU A 130 -4.43 -2.36 0.32
N ILE A 131 -4.65 -1.92 1.56
CA ILE A 131 -5.38 -2.71 2.55
C ILE A 131 -6.82 -3.01 2.07
N LYS A 132 -7.49 -2.01 1.52
CA LYS A 132 -8.83 -2.15 0.94
C LYS A 132 -8.85 -3.20 -0.18
N LEU A 133 -7.84 -3.20 -1.04
CA LEU A 133 -7.70 -4.20 -2.10
C LEU A 133 -7.55 -5.61 -1.52
N ILE A 134 -6.70 -5.81 -0.51
CA ILE A 134 -6.51 -7.08 0.19
C ILE A 134 -7.84 -7.59 0.77
N ILE A 135 -8.64 -6.70 1.38
CA ILE A 135 -9.95 -7.07 1.95
C ILE A 135 -10.96 -7.41 0.86
N SER A 136 -11.02 -6.61 -0.20
CA SER A 136 -11.97 -6.79 -1.30
C SER A 136 -11.69 -8.05 -2.10
N GLU A 137 -10.44 -8.45 -2.18
CA GLU A 137 -9.92 -9.55 -2.98
C GLU A 137 -9.31 -10.66 -2.09
N SER A 138 -9.89 -10.87 -0.90
CA SER A 138 -9.39 -11.82 0.11
C SER A 138 -9.21 -13.28 -0.37
N ALA A 139 -9.81 -13.65 -1.49
CA ALA A 139 -9.60 -14.94 -2.13
C ALA A 139 -8.33 -15.02 -2.98
N PHE A 140 -7.64 -13.90 -3.23
CA PHE A 140 -6.40 -13.84 -4.01
C PHE A 140 -5.23 -13.39 -3.16
N THR A 141 -4.12 -14.08 -3.32
CA THR A 141 -2.91 -13.84 -2.51
C THR A 141 -2.19 -12.55 -2.90
N ASN A 142 -2.29 -12.14 -4.17
CA ASN A 142 -1.74 -10.91 -4.72
C ASN A 142 -2.60 -10.46 -5.90
N SER A 143 -3.04 -9.21 -5.93
CA SER A 143 -3.67 -8.62 -7.10
C SER A 143 -2.95 -7.33 -7.52
N HIS A 144 -2.91 -7.06 -8.81
CA HIS A 144 -2.33 -5.85 -9.37
C HIS A 144 -3.15 -5.35 -10.55
N ASP A 145 -3.52 -4.08 -10.52
CA ASP A 145 -4.28 -3.45 -11.57
C ASP A 145 -3.34 -2.86 -12.63
N PHE A 146 -3.65 -3.08 -13.91
CA PHE A 146 -3.00 -2.46 -15.05
C PHE A 146 -4.02 -1.60 -15.80
N ASP A 147 -3.53 -0.51 -16.37
CA ASP A 147 -4.29 0.37 -17.25
C ASP A 147 -5.63 0.80 -16.62
N ASP A 148 -5.55 1.47 -15.46
CA ASP A 148 -6.69 1.95 -14.66
C ASP A 148 -7.73 0.85 -14.33
N GLY A 149 -7.26 -0.39 -14.16
CA GLY A 149 -8.08 -1.54 -13.79
C GLY A 149 -8.85 -2.17 -14.95
N ILE A 150 -8.45 -1.91 -16.21
CA ILE A 150 -8.95 -2.63 -17.39
C ILE A 150 -8.51 -4.09 -17.35
N LEU A 151 -7.24 -4.33 -16.99
CA LEU A 151 -6.68 -5.64 -16.77
C LEU A 151 -6.25 -5.81 -15.32
N LYS A 152 -6.48 -6.99 -14.79
CA LYS A 152 -6.03 -7.39 -13.44
C LYS A 152 -5.14 -8.60 -13.52
N MET A 153 -4.01 -8.54 -12.86
CA MET A 153 -3.22 -9.71 -12.51
C MET A 153 -3.63 -10.18 -11.11
N MET A 154 -3.75 -11.47 -10.93
CA MET A 154 -4.06 -12.07 -9.65
C MET A 154 -3.31 -13.36 -9.45
N ALA A 155 -2.90 -13.62 -8.21
CA ALA A 155 -2.31 -14.87 -7.81
C ALA A 155 -3.32 -15.70 -7.00
N VAL A 156 -3.46 -16.95 -7.37
CA VAL A 156 -4.35 -17.92 -6.73
C VAL A 156 -3.55 -19.14 -6.33
N ARG A 157 -3.71 -19.62 -5.11
CA ARG A 157 -3.27 -20.95 -4.69
C ARG A 157 -4.37 -21.95 -5.02
N LEU A 158 -4.05 -22.94 -5.84
CA LEU A 158 -5.02 -23.95 -6.25
C LEU A 158 -5.26 -24.96 -5.11
N GLU A 159 -6.48 -25.00 -4.61
CA GLU A 159 -6.90 -26.01 -3.64
C GLU A 159 -7.22 -27.32 -4.35
N LYS A 160 -7.21 -28.43 -3.60
CA LYS A 160 -7.47 -29.78 -4.09
C LYS A 160 -8.74 -29.92 -4.94
N ASN A 161 -9.77 -29.19 -4.56
CA ASN A 161 -11.08 -29.23 -5.22
C ASN A 161 -11.22 -28.19 -6.35
N ALA A 162 -10.19 -27.43 -6.65
CA ALA A 162 -10.25 -26.44 -7.72
C ALA A 162 -10.46 -27.12 -9.07
N PRO A 163 -11.44 -26.68 -9.89
CA PRO A 163 -11.80 -27.32 -11.16
C PRO A 163 -10.66 -27.40 -12.19
N PHE A 164 -9.60 -26.62 -12.00
CA PHE A 164 -8.41 -26.62 -12.86
C PHE A 164 -7.41 -27.72 -12.51
N VAL A 165 -7.41 -28.21 -11.26
CA VAL A 165 -6.46 -29.24 -10.80
C VAL A 165 -6.58 -30.52 -11.63
N GLY A 166 -5.42 -31.02 -12.10
CA GLY A 166 -5.33 -32.19 -12.96
C GLY A 166 -5.58 -31.95 -14.45
N LYS A 167 -5.92 -30.71 -14.85
CA LYS A 167 -6.12 -30.35 -16.26
C LYS A 167 -4.92 -29.58 -16.79
N THR A 168 -4.69 -29.72 -18.10
CA THR A 168 -3.76 -28.83 -18.82
C THR A 168 -4.41 -27.45 -19.01
N VAL A 169 -3.60 -26.43 -19.25
CA VAL A 169 -4.09 -25.08 -19.55
C VAL A 169 -5.07 -25.10 -20.73
N MET A 170 -4.78 -25.90 -21.76
CA MET A 170 -5.63 -26.03 -22.96
C MET A 170 -6.97 -26.72 -22.64
N GLU A 171 -6.96 -27.77 -21.83
CA GLU A 171 -8.18 -28.44 -21.37
C GLU A 171 -9.02 -27.53 -20.49
N ALA A 172 -8.40 -26.79 -19.54
CA ALA A 172 -9.09 -25.81 -18.71
C ALA A 172 -9.76 -24.72 -19.56
N ALA A 173 -9.07 -24.18 -20.56
CA ALA A 173 -9.63 -23.19 -21.48
C ALA A 173 -10.83 -23.77 -22.29
N SER A 174 -10.78 -25.04 -22.66
CA SER A 174 -11.85 -25.70 -23.42
C SER A 174 -13.08 -26.02 -22.57
N VAL A 175 -12.86 -26.37 -21.29
CA VAL A 175 -13.95 -26.70 -20.35
C VAL A 175 -14.69 -25.43 -19.88
N PHE A 176 -14.01 -24.30 -19.84
CA PHE A 176 -14.55 -23.02 -19.38
C PHE A 176 -14.46 -21.92 -20.47
N PRO A 177 -15.14 -22.08 -21.62
CA PRO A 177 -14.98 -21.19 -22.77
C PRO A 177 -15.50 -19.76 -22.55
N GLY A 178 -16.31 -19.54 -21.50
CA GLY A 178 -16.80 -18.22 -21.11
C GLY A 178 -15.84 -17.43 -20.20
N VAL A 179 -14.80 -18.07 -19.67
CA VAL A 179 -13.90 -17.45 -18.71
C VAL A 179 -12.68 -16.89 -19.41
N HIS A 180 -12.57 -15.58 -19.39
CA HIS A 180 -11.44 -14.88 -19.99
C HIS A 180 -10.30 -14.82 -18.98
N PHE A 181 -9.38 -15.76 -19.00
CA PHE A 181 -8.19 -15.79 -18.17
C PHE A 181 -6.95 -16.21 -18.98
N MET A 182 -5.82 -15.66 -18.59
CA MET A 182 -4.51 -16.05 -19.15
C MET A 182 -3.57 -16.36 -18.00
N PRO A 183 -3.17 -17.63 -17.79
CA PRO A 183 -2.11 -17.94 -16.83
C PRO A 183 -0.78 -17.47 -17.39
N ILE A 184 -0.08 -16.61 -16.63
CA ILE A 184 1.19 -15.99 -17.06
C ILE A 184 2.39 -16.55 -16.32
N ALA A 185 2.18 -17.03 -15.09
CA ALA A 185 3.22 -17.65 -14.27
C ALA A 185 2.60 -18.71 -13.36
N LEU A 186 3.40 -19.71 -13.02
CA LEU A 186 3.03 -20.78 -12.12
C LEU A 186 4.24 -21.14 -11.24
N LYS A 187 4.04 -21.18 -9.93
CA LYS A 187 5.04 -21.63 -8.96
C LYS A 187 4.54 -22.87 -8.24
N ARG A 188 5.31 -23.96 -8.28
CA ARG A 188 5.05 -25.18 -7.52
C ARG A 188 5.35 -24.96 -6.04
N GLU A 189 4.62 -25.61 -5.16
CA GLU A 189 4.88 -25.52 -3.71
C GLU A 189 6.29 -25.98 -3.35
N ASP A 190 6.77 -27.05 -3.98
CA ASP A 190 8.09 -27.66 -3.71
C ASP A 190 9.23 -27.09 -4.58
N SER A 191 9.02 -25.97 -5.29
CA SER A 191 10.01 -25.43 -6.22
C SER A 191 10.13 -23.91 -6.09
N ASP A 192 11.37 -23.44 -6.02
CA ASP A 192 11.67 -22.00 -6.06
C ASP A 192 11.63 -21.41 -7.49
N SER A 193 11.48 -22.28 -8.51
CA SER A 193 11.44 -21.83 -9.90
C SER A 193 10.01 -21.46 -10.34
N THR A 194 9.90 -20.35 -11.05
CA THR A 194 8.65 -19.93 -11.69
C THR A 194 8.59 -20.51 -13.11
N ILE A 195 7.48 -21.14 -13.43
CA ILE A 195 7.20 -21.74 -14.74
C ILE A 195 6.33 -20.76 -15.54
N ILE A 196 6.65 -20.51 -16.80
CA ILE A 196 5.75 -19.83 -17.73
C ILE A 196 4.82 -20.90 -18.34
N PRO A 197 3.50 -20.91 -18.01
CA PRO A 197 2.59 -21.95 -18.44
C PRO A 197 2.43 -21.96 -19.97
N ARG A 198 2.34 -23.16 -20.52
CA ARG A 198 2.01 -23.40 -21.94
C ARG A 198 0.75 -24.27 -22.00
N GLY A 199 0.16 -24.43 -23.18
CA GLY A 199 -1.08 -25.19 -23.36
C GLY A 199 -1.05 -26.59 -22.77
N ASN A 200 0.10 -27.24 -22.71
CA ASN A 200 0.31 -28.58 -22.14
C ASN A 200 0.73 -28.58 -20.66
N THR A 201 0.85 -27.44 -20.02
CA THR A 201 1.19 -27.34 -18.59
C THR A 201 -0.01 -27.79 -17.77
N ILE A 202 0.20 -28.74 -16.86
CA ILE A 202 -0.84 -29.28 -15.96
C ILE A 202 -0.87 -28.45 -14.69
N PHE A 203 -2.03 -28.04 -14.26
CA PHE A 203 -2.27 -27.43 -12.97
C PHE A 203 -2.30 -28.51 -11.87
N CYS A 204 -1.52 -28.32 -10.82
CA CYS A 204 -1.48 -29.23 -9.67
C CYS A 204 -2.08 -28.57 -8.43
N GLU A 205 -2.44 -29.42 -7.46
CA GLU A 205 -2.81 -28.97 -6.13
C GLU A 205 -1.66 -28.15 -5.52
N CYS A 206 -1.98 -27.12 -4.75
CA CYS A 206 -1.05 -26.19 -4.12
C CYS A 206 -0.21 -25.33 -5.08
N ASP A 207 -0.44 -25.37 -6.39
CA ASP A 207 0.20 -24.46 -7.32
C ASP A 207 -0.22 -23.01 -7.03
N HIS A 208 0.75 -22.10 -6.99
CA HIS A 208 0.49 -20.67 -7.05
C HIS A 208 0.45 -20.24 -8.50
N VAL A 209 -0.74 -19.91 -9.02
CA VAL A 209 -0.93 -19.53 -10.42
C VAL A 209 -1.26 -18.06 -10.52
N TYR A 210 -0.54 -17.36 -11.38
CA TYR A 210 -0.77 -15.95 -11.69
C TYR A 210 -1.59 -15.86 -12.98
N PHE A 211 -2.75 -15.23 -12.89
CA PHE A 211 -3.64 -15.01 -14.03
C PHE A 211 -3.72 -13.53 -14.39
N ILE A 212 -3.83 -13.23 -15.68
CA ILE A 212 -4.33 -11.95 -16.16
C ILE A 212 -5.76 -12.13 -16.65
N THR A 213 -6.64 -11.23 -16.25
CA THR A 213 -8.04 -11.22 -16.64
C THR A 213 -8.59 -9.79 -16.66
N ASN A 214 -9.83 -9.64 -17.17
CA ASN A 214 -10.59 -8.39 -17.06
C ASN A 214 -11.64 -8.50 -15.92
N LYS A 215 -12.38 -7.41 -15.67
CA LYS A 215 -13.40 -7.37 -14.58
C LYS A 215 -14.46 -8.48 -14.69
N LYS A 216 -14.80 -8.93 -15.90
CA LYS A 216 -15.77 -10.03 -16.09
C LYS A 216 -15.13 -11.38 -15.76
N GLY A 217 -13.96 -11.65 -16.31
CA GLY A 217 -13.21 -12.88 -16.05
C GLY A 217 -12.80 -13.04 -14.59
N LEU A 218 -12.58 -11.94 -13.88
CA LEU A 218 -12.34 -11.95 -12.43
C LEU A 218 -13.49 -12.63 -11.68
N LYS A 219 -14.73 -12.21 -11.93
CA LYS A 219 -15.92 -12.76 -11.28
C LYS A 219 -16.14 -14.24 -11.63
N GLU A 220 -15.83 -14.60 -12.87
CA GLU A 220 -15.94 -15.97 -13.36
C GLU A 220 -14.85 -16.87 -12.75
N LEU A 221 -13.61 -16.39 -12.63
CA LEU A 221 -12.54 -17.10 -11.93
C LEU A 221 -12.87 -17.34 -10.46
N TYR A 222 -13.46 -16.38 -9.75
CA TYR A 222 -13.94 -16.57 -8.38
C TYR A 222 -14.91 -17.75 -8.27
N ASN A 223 -15.89 -17.78 -9.15
CA ASN A 223 -16.90 -18.86 -9.15
C ASN A 223 -16.28 -20.24 -9.46
N LEU A 224 -15.23 -20.27 -10.30
CA LEU A 224 -14.56 -21.51 -10.69
C LEU A 224 -13.59 -22.03 -9.62
N MET A 225 -12.98 -21.14 -8.83
CA MET A 225 -12.04 -21.57 -7.80
C MET A 225 -12.72 -22.24 -6.61
N GLY A 226 -14.06 -22.26 -6.57
CA GLY A 226 -14.80 -22.86 -5.45
C GLY A 226 -14.64 -22.10 -4.14
N THR A 227 -13.83 -21.06 -4.14
CA THR A 227 -13.78 -20.08 -3.09
C THR A 227 -15.04 -19.24 -3.23
N GLU A 228 -16.11 -19.62 -2.52
CA GLU A 228 -17.12 -18.64 -2.21
C GLU A 228 -16.37 -17.42 -1.71
N LYS A 229 -16.56 -16.29 -2.42
CA LYS A 229 -16.05 -15.01 -1.95
C LYS A 229 -16.49 -14.91 -0.49
N GLN A 230 -15.60 -15.24 0.45
CA GLN A 230 -15.87 -14.93 1.85
C GLN A 230 -16.03 -13.41 1.87
N LYS A 231 -17.29 -12.99 1.76
CA LYS A 231 -17.60 -11.57 1.80
C LYS A 231 -17.21 -11.09 3.19
N VAL A 232 -16.05 -10.50 3.28
CA VAL A 232 -15.70 -9.73 4.46
C VAL A 232 -16.83 -8.73 4.67
N LYS A 233 -17.47 -8.78 5.81
CA LYS A 233 -18.56 -7.88 6.21
C LYS A 233 -18.23 -7.12 7.48
N ASN A 234 -17.62 -7.82 8.42
CA ASN A 234 -17.32 -7.30 9.75
C ASN A 234 -15.80 -7.13 9.87
N VAL A 235 -15.34 -5.90 10.05
CA VAL A 235 -13.91 -5.58 10.11
C VAL A 235 -13.62 -4.82 11.40
N MET A 236 -12.60 -5.27 12.12
CA MET A 236 -12.08 -4.55 13.27
C MET A 236 -10.76 -3.88 12.89
N ILE A 237 -10.67 -2.57 13.14
CA ILE A 237 -9.50 -1.76 12.80
C ILE A 237 -8.91 -1.19 14.09
N LEU A 238 -7.65 -1.49 14.36
CA LEU A 238 -6.89 -0.94 15.47
C LEU A 238 -6.08 0.27 15.04
N GLY A 239 -6.35 1.41 15.66
CA GLY A 239 -5.67 2.67 15.44
C GLY A 239 -6.44 3.63 14.52
N ALA A 240 -6.88 4.75 15.07
CA ALA A 240 -7.55 5.83 14.37
C ALA A 240 -6.57 6.90 13.89
N GLY A 241 -5.39 6.47 13.43
CA GLY A 241 -4.43 7.32 12.72
C GLY A 241 -4.93 7.66 11.31
N ARG A 242 -4.11 8.37 10.53
CA ARG A 242 -4.47 8.79 9.15
C ARG A 242 -4.89 7.62 8.25
N VAL A 243 -4.18 6.49 8.32
CA VAL A 243 -4.51 5.28 7.55
C VAL A 243 -5.81 4.65 8.06
N GLY A 244 -5.92 4.41 9.38
CA GLY A 244 -7.08 3.74 9.97
C GLY A 244 -8.38 4.54 9.80
N SER A 245 -8.35 5.85 10.00
CA SER A 245 -9.51 6.72 9.80
C SER A 245 -9.96 6.73 8.33
N LYS A 246 -9.00 6.87 7.40
CA LYS A 246 -9.28 6.84 5.96
C LYS A 246 -9.87 5.50 5.53
N LEU A 247 -9.25 4.40 5.97
CA LEU A 247 -9.70 3.04 5.68
C LEU A 247 -11.10 2.77 6.23
N SER A 248 -11.36 3.16 7.49
CA SER A 248 -12.67 3.01 8.13
C SER A 248 -13.77 3.73 7.36
N LYS A 249 -13.49 4.95 6.90
CA LYS A 249 -14.40 5.73 6.07
C LYS A 249 -14.68 5.05 4.73
N ASP A 250 -13.62 4.62 4.03
CA ASP A 250 -13.75 4.01 2.70
C ASP A 250 -14.49 2.68 2.76
N LEU A 251 -14.18 1.82 3.72
CA LEU A 251 -14.85 0.53 3.90
C LEU A 251 -16.31 0.68 4.37
N SER A 252 -16.59 1.64 5.23
CA SER A 252 -17.96 1.95 5.66
C SER A 252 -18.84 2.41 4.49
N LEU A 253 -18.30 3.22 3.57
CA LEU A 253 -19.00 3.65 2.36
C LEU A 253 -19.30 2.47 1.40
N GLU A 254 -18.52 1.39 1.47
CA GLU A 254 -18.79 0.14 0.74
C GLU A 254 -19.80 -0.79 1.43
N GLY A 255 -20.31 -0.38 2.59
CA GLY A 255 -21.34 -1.11 3.34
C GLY A 255 -20.79 -2.21 4.25
N LEU A 256 -19.50 -2.15 4.62
CA LEU A 256 -18.94 -3.04 5.64
C LEU A 256 -19.24 -2.52 7.05
N ASN A 257 -19.40 -3.44 7.99
CA ASN A 257 -19.56 -3.12 9.41
C ASN A 257 -18.17 -2.92 10.03
N ILE A 258 -17.84 -1.71 10.41
CA ILE A 258 -16.51 -1.38 10.92
C ILE A 258 -16.58 -1.11 12.44
N LYS A 259 -15.68 -1.75 13.20
CA LYS A 259 -15.34 -1.39 14.56
C LYS A 259 -13.95 -0.78 14.58
N LEU A 260 -13.84 0.51 14.91
CA LEU A 260 -12.58 1.23 15.01
C LEU A 260 -12.17 1.37 16.47
N ILE A 261 -10.97 0.92 16.79
CA ILE A 261 -10.40 0.94 18.14
C ILE A 261 -9.33 2.03 18.20
N GLU A 262 -9.47 2.93 19.18
CA GLU A 262 -8.51 4.01 19.42
C GLU A 262 -8.29 4.20 20.91
N ILE A 263 -7.03 4.20 21.34
CA ILE A 263 -6.65 4.37 22.74
C ILE A 263 -6.77 5.83 23.22
N ASN A 264 -6.60 6.78 22.30
CA ASN A 264 -6.69 8.20 22.60
C ASN A 264 -8.16 8.65 22.56
N GLU A 265 -8.70 9.02 23.72
CA GLU A 265 -10.10 9.43 23.90
C GLU A 265 -10.50 10.60 22.99
N GLN A 266 -9.65 11.63 22.90
CA GLN A 266 -9.96 12.80 22.06
C GLN A 266 -10.08 12.41 20.59
N LYS A 267 -9.14 11.62 20.07
CA LYS A 267 -9.20 11.14 18.68
C LYS A 267 -10.41 10.23 18.42
N ALA A 268 -10.75 9.37 19.38
CA ALA A 268 -11.92 8.52 19.29
C ALA A 268 -13.20 9.35 19.17
N ASN A 269 -13.33 10.39 19.98
CA ASN A 269 -14.47 11.31 19.96
C ASN A 269 -14.53 12.12 18.66
N ASP A 270 -13.39 12.69 18.22
CA ASP A 270 -13.32 13.47 16.98
C ASP A 270 -13.79 12.65 15.77
N ILE A 271 -13.40 11.37 15.70
CA ILE A 271 -13.80 10.48 14.59
C ILE A 271 -15.24 10.03 14.72
N ALA A 272 -15.72 9.76 15.93
CA ALA A 272 -17.12 9.42 16.16
C ALA A 272 -18.06 10.57 15.74
N GLU A 273 -17.64 11.82 15.92
CA GLU A 273 -18.37 13.00 15.44
C GLU A 273 -18.30 13.13 13.90
N GLU A 274 -17.12 12.90 13.30
CA GLU A 274 -16.95 12.98 11.82
C GLU A 274 -17.70 11.85 11.08
N LEU A 275 -17.75 10.64 11.68
CA LEU A 275 -18.30 9.44 11.07
C LEU A 275 -19.38 8.81 11.98
N PRO A 276 -20.58 9.40 12.11
CA PRO A 276 -21.60 8.98 13.07
C PRO A 276 -22.15 7.57 12.84
N ASN A 277 -21.93 6.98 11.67
CA ASN A 277 -22.34 5.61 11.36
C ASN A 277 -21.24 4.58 11.69
N LEU A 278 -20.09 5.03 12.19
CA LEU A 278 -18.96 4.17 12.53
C LEU A 278 -19.00 3.82 14.01
N MET A 279 -18.81 2.55 14.36
CA MET A 279 -18.64 2.15 15.75
C MET A 279 -17.20 2.41 16.18
N VAL A 280 -17.00 3.43 17.01
CA VAL A 280 -15.69 3.78 17.58
C VAL A 280 -15.63 3.35 19.04
N LEU A 281 -14.58 2.62 19.41
CA LEU A 281 -14.32 2.09 20.73
C LEU A 281 -13.06 2.74 21.32
N ASN A 282 -13.19 3.43 22.42
CA ASN A 282 -12.04 3.98 23.14
C ASN A 282 -11.49 2.95 24.12
N VAL A 283 -10.67 2.03 23.62
CA VAL A 283 -10.05 0.95 24.41
C VAL A 283 -8.59 0.73 23.96
N ASP A 284 -7.80 0.09 24.83
CA ASP A 284 -6.45 -0.33 24.48
C ASP A 284 -6.49 -1.64 23.68
N GLY A 285 -6.27 -1.55 22.38
CA GLY A 285 -6.29 -2.69 21.47
C GLY A 285 -5.13 -3.67 21.60
N ARG A 286 -4.22 -3.48 22.55
CA ARG A 286 -3.21 -4.48 22.95
C ARG A 286 -3.77 -5.47 23.97
N ASN A 287 -4.93 -5.21 24.53
CA ASN A 287 -5.60 -6.08 25.51
C ASN A 287 -6.55 -7.02 24.76
N LEU A 288 -6.16 -8.29 24.63
CA LEU A 288 -6.95 -9.32 23.94
C LEU A 288 -8.31 -9.53 24.59
N ASP A 289 -8.40 -9.50 25.91
CA ASP A 289 -9.66 -9.73 26.62
C ASP A 289 -10.71 -8.68 26.22
N LEU A 290 -10.30 -7.40 26.10
CA LEU A 290 -11.18 -6.34 25.62
C LEU A 290 -11.59 -6.54 24.15
N LEU A 291 -10.70 -7.03 23.31
CA LEU A 291 -11.03 -7.31 21.91
C LEU A 291 -12.04 -8.47 21.79
N VAL A 292 -11.89 -9.48 22.64
CA VAL A 292 -12.83 -10.62 22.70
C VAL A 292 -14.19 -10.17 23.21
N GLU A 293 -14.26 -9.34 24.26
CA GLU A 293 -15.51 -8.73 24.76
C GLU A 293 -16.21 -7.93 23.64
N GLU A 294 -15.45 -7.32 22.74
CA GLU A 294 -15.94 -6.59 21.57
C GLU A 294 -16.22 -7.49 20.36
N ASN A 295 -16.35 -8.80 20.60
CA ASN A 295 -16.66 -9.82 19.59
C ASN A 295 -15.61 -9.94 18.48
N LEU A 296 -14.32 -9.94 18.80
CA LEU A 296 -13.23 -10.20 17.85
C LEU A 296 -13.46 -11.50 17.07
N GLU A 297 -13.92 -12.57 17.73
CA GLU A 297 -14.18 -13.88 17.13
C GLU A 297 -15.22 -13.85 15.98
N SER A 298 -16.08 -12.84 15.96
CA SER A 298 -17.10 -12.66 14.92
C SER A 298 -16.65 -11.77 13.76
N MET A 299 -15.41 -11.28 13.79
CA MET A 299 -14.87 -10.43 12.73
C MET A 299 -14.30 -11.28 11.60
N ASP A 300 -14.57 -10.85 10.37
CA ASP A 300 -14.03 -11.48 9.16
C ASP A 300 -12.59 -11.04 8.89
N ALA A 301 -12.20 -9.84 9.39
CA ALA A 301 -10.86 -9.30 9.26
C ALA A 301 -10.48 -8.42 10.46
N PHE A 302 -9.20 -8.50 10.86
CA PHE A 302 -8.56 -7.61 11.83
C PHE A 302 -7.40 -6.88 11.18
N ILE A 303 -7.37 -5.55 11.34
CA ILE A 303 -6.38 -4.68 10.72
C ILE A 303 -5.75 -3.80 11.80
N ALA A 304 -4.43 -3.75 11.86
CA ALA A 304 -3.71 -2.90 12.79
C ALA A 304 -2.95 -1.80 12.05
N THR A 305 -3.28 -0.55 12.37
CA THR A 305 -2.72 0.67 11.76
C THR A 305 -2.30 1.70 12.81
N SER A 306 -1.86 1.23 13.98
CA SER A 306 -1.32 2.12 15.01
C SER A 306 0.03 2.73 14.59
N GLY A 307 0.51 3.72 15.33
CA GLY A 307 1.81 4.35 15.07
C GLY A 307 3.02 3.48 15.44
N ASP A 308 2.83 2.27 15.95
CA ASP A 308 3.89 1.36 16.39
C ASP A 308 3.80 0.02 15.67
N SER A 309 4.84 -0.29 14.88
CA SER A 309 4.89 -1.49 14.04
C SER A 309 4.88 -2.79 14.85
N GLU A 310 5.53 -2.81 16.03
CA GLU A 310 5.56 -3.99 16.90
C GLU A 310 4.17 -4.27 17.46
N THR A 311 3.48 -3.24 17.92
CA THR A 311 2.09 -3.33 18.38
C THR A 311 1.18 -3.85 17.27
N ASN A 312 1.35 -3.38 16.03
CA ASN A 312 0.54 -3.83 14.90
C ASN A 312 0.73 -5.33 14.62
N ILE A 313 1.97 -5.79 14.57
CA ILE A 313 2.29 -7.21 14.36
C ILE A 313 1.74 -8.08 15.48
N MET A 314 2.00 -7.69 16.74
CA MET A 314 1.57 -8.46 17.91
C MET A 314 0.05 -8.55 17.99
N SER A 315 -0.66 -7.45 17.77
CA SER A 315 -2.12 -7.43 17.81
C SER A 315 -2.73 -8.30 16.70
N CYS A 316 -2.17 -8.27 15.49
CA CYS A 316 -2.61 -9.16 14.41
C CYS A 316 -2.35 -10.65 14.72
N MET A 317 -1.20 -10.97 15.34
CA MET A 317 -0.92 -12.35 15.76
C MET A 317 -1.89 -12.83 16.83
N MET A 318 -2.19 -11.98 17.81
CA MET A 318 -3.15 -12.28 18.87
C MET A 318 -4.57 -12.45 18.33
N ALA A 319 -4.98 -11.59 17.39
CA ALA A 319 -6.31 -11.69 16.78
C ALA A 319 -6.48 -12.94 15.90
N LYS A 320 -5.38 -13.56 15.45
CA LYS A 320 -5.39 -14.78 14.62
C LYS A 320 -5.37 -16.07 15.46
N SER A 321 -4.88 -16.03 16.71
CA SER A 321 -4.73 -17.21 17.58
C SER A 321 -6.07 -17.66 18.13
#